data_12212155e292161c1f6dd404ed1ba386
#
_entry.id   12212155e292161c1f6dd404ed1ba386
#
_cell.length_a   1.000
_cell.length_b   1.000
_cell.length_c   1.000
_cell.angle_alpha   90.00
_cell.angle_beta   90.00
_cell.angle_gamma   90.00
#
_symmetry.space_group_name_H-M   'P 1'
#
loop_
_entity.id
_entity.type
_entity.pdbx_description
1 polymer ?
#
loop_
_entity_poly.entity_id
_entity_poly.type
_entity_poly.pdbx_seq_one_letter_code
_entity_poly.pdbx_strand_id
1 'polypeptide(L)'
;SLFSGVGQTAAAAFGGSGAEGLGRLAMTKVSVSKYLGGEGTALAVKQAAGVTMNPNTRSLFKSVALREFAFQFKFIPLSKQEHDTVIRIISFFRSELYPEDINVKVGDQDTSIGYKFPKRFHLKILYDERENFNAPKILPCYLRDVTTTFNPSNQSMHANGEFGEIDMSLAFTETRTLAKNDLVEGGF
;
A
#
# COMPACT_ATOMS: atom_id res chain seq x y z
N SER A 1 -43.14 -32.25 21.01
CA SER A 1 -43.27 -32.59 19.57
C SER A 1 -42.24 -31.89 18.66
N LEU A 2 -41.06 -31.57 19.19
CA LEU A 2 -39.97 -30.98 18.39
C LEU A 2 -39.01 -32.01 17.77
N PHE A 3 -39.18 -33.29 18.09
CA PHE A 3 -38.31 -34.36 17.60
C PHE A 3 -38.90 -35.15 16.43
N SER A 4 -40.15 -34.96 16.03
CA SER A 4 -40.78 -35.69 14.94
C SER A 4 -40.37 -35.17 13.54
N GLY A 5 -39.85 -33.96 13.44
CA GLY A 5 -39.42 -33.38 12.16
C GLY A 5 -38.03 -33.81 11.69
N VAL A 6 -37.16 -34.24 12.60
CA VAL A 6 -35.77 -34.59 12.26
C VAL A 6 -35.67 -35.98 11.63
N GLY A 7 -36.62 -36.89 11.97
CA GLY A 7 -36.65 -38.25 11.41
C GLY A 7 -37.10 -38.31 9.96
N GLN A 8 -38.00 -37.42 9.54
CA GLN A 8 -38.52 -37.43 8.17
C GLN A 8 -37.56 -36.81 7.16
N THR A 9 -36.74 -35.83 7.56
CA THR A 9 -35.71 -35.26 6.70
C THR A 9 -34.52 -36.22 6.48
N ALA A 10 -34.23 -37.08 7.45
CA ALA A 10 -33.19 -38.10 7.30
C ALA A 10 -33.61 -39.22 6.33
N ALA A 11 -34.88 -39.65 6.32
CA ALA A 11 -35.37 -40.66 5.41
C ALA A 11 -35.42 -40.21 3.94
N ALA A 12 -35.73 -38.94 3.70
CA ALA A 12 -35.70 -38.36 2.35
C ALA A 12 -34.30 -38.23 1.77
N ALA A 13 -33.27 -38.14 2.62
CA ALA A 13 -31.88 -38.05 2.18
C ALA A 13 -31.26 -39.38 1.75
N PHE A 14 -31.84 -40.52 2.18
CA PHE A 14 -31.35 -41.86 1.84
C PHE A 14 -32.02 -42.47 0.60
N GLY A 15 -33.02 -41.82 -0.03
CA GLY A 15 -33.77 -42.32 -1.15
C GLY A 15 -33.17 -42.09 -2.54
N GLY A 16 -31.99 -41.50 -2.64
CA GLY A 16 -31.32 -41.27 -3.92
C GLY A 16 -30.16 -42.22 -4.13
N SER A 17 -30.14 -42.91 -5.27
CA SER A 17 -29.09 -43.86 -5.63
C SER A 17 -27.75 -43.16 -5.88
N GLY A 18 -26.72 -43.56 -5.17
CA GLY A 18 -25.33 -43.26 -5.51
C GLY A 18 -24.81 -41.90 -5.12
N ALA A 19 -23.95 -41.32 -5.94
CA ALA A 19 -23.18 -40.11 -5.69
C ALA A 19 -24.02 -38.85 -5.38
N GLU A 20 -25.26 -38.76 -5.88
CA GLU A 20 -26.15 -37.62 -5.62
C GLU A 20 -26.68 -37.59 -4.18
N GLY A 21 -26.91 -38.76 -3.57
CA GLY A 21 -27.32 -38.84 -2.16
C GLY A 21 -26.24 -38.40 -1.20
N LEU A 22 -24.99 -38.74 -1.48
CA LEU A 22 -23.84 -38.31 -0.69
C LEU A 22 -23.59 -36.82 -0.80
N GLY A 23 -23.78 -36.23 -2.00
CA GLY A 23 -23.68 -34.80 -2.21
C GLY A 23 -24.72 -33.98 -1.43
N ARG A 24 -25.98 -34.47 -1.37
CA ARG A 24 -27.06 -33.84 -0.61
C ARG A 24 -26.85 -33.97 0.90
N LEU A 25 -26.34 -35.09 1.37
CA LEU A 25 -25.96 -35.30 2.77
C LEU A 25 -24.82 -34.39 3.21
N ALA A 26 -23.82 -34.22 2.35
CA ALA A 26 -22.71 -33.28 2.63
C ALA A 26 -23.19 -31.82 2.70
N MET A 27 -24.09 -31.44 1.79
CA MET A 27 -24.65 -30.09 1.76
C MET A 27 -25.53 -29.80 2.98
N THR A 28 -26.40 -30.73 3.40
CA THR A 28 -27.23 -30.55 4.59
C THR A 28 -26.41 -30.54 5.86
N LYS A 29 -25.38 -31.36 6.00
CA LYS A 29 -24.48 -31.35 7.15
C LYS A 29 -23.66 -30.06 7.24
N VAL A 30 -23.20 -29.52 6.10
CA VAL A 30 -22.49 -28.24 6.05
C VAL A 30 -23.41 -27.09 6.47
N SER A 31 -24.67 -27.11 6.06
CA SER A 31 -25.64 -26.09 6.49
C SER A 31 -25.99 -26.19 7.98
N VAL A 32 -26.12 -27.39 8.51
CA VAL A 32 -26.39 -27.61 9.94
C VAL A 32 -25.19 -27.28 10.80
N SER A 33 -23.96 -27.54 10.35
CA SER A 33 -22.75 -27.20 11.10
C SER A 33 -22.55 -25.69 11.24
N LYS A 34 -23.03 -24.90 10.27
CA LYS A 34 -23.02 -23.43 10.34
C LYS A 34 -23.92 -22.90 11.47
N TYR A 35 -24.98 -23.61 11.81
CA TYR A 35 -25.90 -23.25 12.90
C TYR A 35 -25.54 -23.85 14.26
N LEU A 36 -24.82 -24.97 14.29
CA LEU A 36 -24.48 -25.69 15.53
C LEU A 36 -23.05 -25.43 16.04
N GLY A 37 -22.36 -24.45 15.48
CA GLY A 37 -21.12 -23.91 16.01
C GLY A 37 -19.87 -24.76 15.71
N GLY A 38 -19.04 -24.22 14.88
CA GLY A 38 -17.65 -24.59 14.78
C GLY A 38 -17.18 -24.86 13.34
N GLU A 39 -16.26 -24.02 12.89
CA GLU A 39 -15.55 -24.21 11.62
C GLU A 39 -14.85 -25.56 11.50
N GLY A 40 -14.49 -26.19 12.64
CA GLY A 40 -13.85 -27.50 12.69
C GLY A 40 -14.72 -28.65 12.20
N THR A 41 -16.03 -28.63 12.47
CA THR A 41 -16.96 -29.68 12.01
C THR A 41 -17.25 -29.57 10.51
N ALA A 42 -17.32 -28.35 9.98
CA ALA A 42 -17.48 -28.10 8.55
C ALA A 42 -16.24 -28.54 7.77
N LEU A 43 -15.04 -28.34 8.33
CA LEU A 43 -13.79 -28.78 7.73
C LEU A 43 -13.67 -30.31 7.71
N ALA A 44 -14.01 -30.98 8.80
CA ALA A 44 -14.00 -32.45 8.90
C ALA A 44 -14.95 -33.12 7.90
N VAL A 45 -16.14 -32.56 7.70
CA VAL A 45 -17.10 -33.05 6.71
C VAL A 45 -16.62 -32.85 5.28
N LYS A 46 -15.97 -31.71 5.00
CA LYS A 46 -15.35 -31.44 3.68
C LYS A 46 -14.22 -32.45 3.38
N GLN A 47 -13.38 -32.74 4.36
CA GLN A 47 -12.27 -33.69 4.22
C GLN A 47 -12.79 -35.12 4.03
N ALA A 48 -13.79 -35.56 4.79
CA ALA A 48 -14.35 -36.90 4.70
C ALA A 48 -15.13 -37.14 3.40
N ALA A 49 -15.80 -36.13 2.86
CA ALA A 49 -16.56 -36.22 1.62
C ALA A 49 -15.72 -35.96 0.36
N GLY A 50 -14.49 -35.48 0.48
CA GLY A 50 -13.64 -35.07 -0.65
C GLY A 50 -14.24 -33.94 -1.50
N VAL A 51 -15.25 -33.23 -0.97
CA VAL A 51 -15.98 -32.16 -1.69
C VAL A 51 -15.75 -30.83 -1.01
N THR A 52 -15.29 -29.87 -1.77
CA THR A 52 -15.22 -28.48 -1.35
C THR A 52 -16.16 -27.64 -2.20
N MET A 53 -16.78 -26.63 -1.57
CA MET A 53 -17.52 -25.65 -2.37
C MET A 53 -16.52 -24.85 -3.20
N ASN A 54 -16.76 -24.77 -4.52
CA ASN A 54 -16.02 -23.86 -5.38
C ASN A 54 -16.27 -22.43 -4.87
N PRO A 55 -15.25 -21.70 -4.38
CA PRO A 55 -15.45 -20.35 -3.85
C PRO A 55 -15.90 -19.36 -4.91
N ASN A 56 -15.89 -19.77 -6.22
CA ASN A 56 -16.24 -18.92 -7.37
C ASN A 56 -15.66 -17.49 -7.20
N THR A 57 -14.42 -17.43 -6.75
CA THR A 57 -13.73 -16.17 -6.53
C THR A 57 -13.54 -15.47 -7.86
N ARG A 58 -14.13 -14.30 -7.98
CA ARG A 58 -13.97 -13.42 -9.15
C ARG A 58 -13.13 -12.24 -8.74
N SER A 59 -12.19 -11.86 -9.60
CA SER A 59 -11.48 -10.62 -9.46
C SER A 59 -12.45 -9.47 -9.80
N LEU A 60 -12.82 -8.69 -8.79
CA LEU A 60 -13.64 -7.50 -8.98
C LEU A 60 -12.73 -6.27 -8.89
N PHE A 61 -12.92 -5.34 -9.83
CA PHE A 61 -12.27 -4.04 -9.76
C PHE A 61 -12.80 -3.28 -8.53
N LYS A 62 -11.90 -2.88 -7.63
CA LYS A 62 -12.25 -2.12 -6.42
C LYS A 62 -11.93 -0.64 -6.59
N SER A 63 -10.70 -0.34 -7.01
CA SER A 63 -10.21 1.04 -7.14
C SER A 63 -8.89 1.07 -7.91
N VAL A 64 -8.52 2.24 -8.39
CA VAL A 64 -7.18 2.52 -8.92
C VAL A 64 -6.32 3.02 -7.77
N ALA A 65 -5.11 2.47 -7.62
CA ALA A 65 -4.14 2.97 -6.66
C ALA A 65 -3.50 4.28 -7.17
N LEU A 66 -3.06 5.12 -6.24
CA LEU A 66 -2.19 6.26 -6.55
C LEU A 66 -0.83 5.73 -7.01
N ARG A 67 -0.22 6.38 -8.01
CA ARG A 67 1.14 6.04 -8.43
C ARG A 67 2.14 6.56 -7.41
N GLU A 68 3.15 5.76 -7.17
CA GLU A 68 4.26 6.10 -6.29
C GLU A 68 5.56 6.05 -7.08
N PHE A 69 6.44 7.01 -6.80
CA PHE A 69 7.74 7.13 -7.45
C PHE A 69 8.82 7.20 -6.39
N ALA A 70 9.82 6.33 -6.50
CA ALA A 70 10.98 6.33 -5.63
C ALA A 70 12.22 6.72 -6.43
N PHE A 71 12.97 7.69 -5.90
CA PHE A 71 14.24 8.13 -6.46
C PHE A 71 15.34 7.90 -5.45
N GLN A 72 16.45 7.36 -5.92
CA GLN A 72 17.63 7.12 -5.09
C GLN A 72 18.80 7.96 -5.62
N PHE A 73 19.43 8.68 -4.73
CA PHE A 73 20.58 9.53 -5.02
C PHE A 73 21.74 9.10 -4.13
N LYS A 74 22.91 8.97 -4.77
CA LYS A 74 24.18 8.70 -4.09
C LYS A 74 25.05 9.94 -4.22
N PHE A 75 25.47 10.51 -3.11
CA PHE A 75 26.35 11.65 -3.01
C PHE A 75 27.71 11.21 -2.47
N ILE A 76 28.79 11.65 -3.14
CA ILE A 76 30.17 11.40 -2.72
C ILE A 76 30.87 12.76 -2.68
N PRO A 77 30.67 13.53 -1.60
CA PRO A 77 31.27 14.87 -1.49
C PRO A 77 32.79 14.72 -1.34
N LEU A 78 33.54 15.45 -2.18
CA LEU A 78 35.01 15.49 -2.14
C LEU A 78 35.53 16.71 -1.36
N SER A 79 34.69 17.68 -1.12
CA SER A 79 35.03 18.91 -0.40
C SER A 79 33.99 19.24 0.67
N LYS A 80 34.40 20.05 1.64
CA LYS A 80 33.49 20.57 2.68
C LYS A 80 32.30 21.32 2.10
N GLN A 81 32.51 22.12 1.06
CA GLN A 81 31.46 22.90 0.41
C GLN A 81 30.39 21.99 -0.25
N GLU A 82 30.83 20.90 -0.86
CA GLU A 82 29.93 19.90 -1.42
C GLU A 82 29.15 19.17 -0.32
N HIS A 83 29.83 18.76 0.76
CA HIS A 83 29.18 18.15 1.92
C HIS A 83 28.11 19.05 2.50
N ASP A 84 28.41 20.32 2.77
CA ASP A 84 27.45 21.30 3.28
C ASP A 84 26.26 21.50 2.32
N THR A 85 26.51 21.39 1.00
CA THR A 85 25.46 21.48 0.00
C THR A 85 24.53 20.27 0.06
N VAL A 86 25.09 19.05 0.17
CA VAL A 86 24.31 17.81 0.31
C VAL A 86 23.46 17.85 1.59
N ILE A 87 24.04 18.29 2.71
CA ILE A 87 23.29 18.41 3.98
C ILE A 87 22.13 19.43 3.84
N ARG A 88 22.33 20.54 3.12
CA ARG A 88 21.24 21.50 2.83
C ARG A 88 20.14 20.90 1.97
N ILE A 89 20.50 20.09 0.97
CA ILE A 89 19.52 19.37 0.13
C ILE A 89 18.69 18.41 0.99
N ILE A 90 19.35 17.62 1.84
CA ILE A 90 18.65 16.68 2.73
C ILE A 90 17.73 17.43 3.70
N SER A 91 18.21 18.51 4.29
CA SER A 91 17.43 19.33 5.21
C SER A 91 16.22 19.98 4.54
N PHE A 92 16.36 20.42 3.29
CA PHE A 92 15.26 20.93 2.48
C PHE A 92 14.15 19.88 2.32
N PHE A 93 14.48 18.68 1.84
CA PHE A 93 13.48 17.64 1.66
C PHE A 93 12.85 17.19 2.98
N ARG A 94 13.63 17.10 4.05
CA ARG A 94 13.10 16.79 5.38
C ARG A 94 12.14 17.85 5.90
N SER A 95 12.44 19.14 5.68
CA SER A 95 11.52 20.21 6.10
C SER A 95 10.22 20.21 5.32
N GLU A 96 10.25 19.89 4.02
CA GLU A 96 9.06 19.87 3.16
C GLU A 96 8.22 18.58 3.31
N LEU A 97 8.72 17.58 4.04
CA LEU A 97 7.99 16.36 4.38
C LEU A 97 6.88 16.64 5.41
N TYR A 98 7.12 17.58 6.33
CA TYR A 98 6.21 17.87 7.43
C TYR A 98 5.27 19.04 7.10
N PRO A 99 4.05 19.01 7.65
CA PRO A 99 3.12 20.13 7.54
C PRO A 99 3.63 21.34 8.35
N GLU A 100 3.25 22.53 7.94
CA GLU A 100 3.50 23.77 8.69
C GLU A 100 2.43 23.94 9.78
N ASP A 101 2.85 24.35 10.98
CA ASP A 101 1.93 24.71 12.07
C ASP A 101 1.20 26.03 11.75
N ILE A 102 -0.12 26.01 11.93
CA ILE A 102 -0.93 27.23 11.91
C ILE A 102 -1.05 27.73 13.34
N ASN A 103 -0.31 28.79 13.65
CA ASN A 103 -0.32 29.40 14.96
C ASN A 103 -1.19 30.67 14.96
N VAL A 104 -2.02 30.82 15.99
CA VAL A 104 -2.78 32.05 16.26
C VAL A 104 -2.33 32.61 17.59
N LYS A 105 -2.08 33.91 17.62
CA LYS A 105 -1.78 34.61 18.85
C LYS A 105 -3.06 34.81 19.67
N VAL A 106 -3.08 34.21 20.85
CA VAL A 106 -4.14 34.43 21.85
C VAL A 106 -3.49 35.12 23.06
N GLY A 107 -3.59 36.45 23.10
CA GLY A 107 -2.82 37.26 24.05
C GLY A 107 -1.34 37.25 23.73
N ASP A 108 -0.48 36.92 24.70
CA ASP A 108 0.97 36.81 24.54
C ASP A 108 1.46 35.40 24.19
N GLN A 109 0.57 34.45 23.98
CA GLN A 109 0.93 33.07 23.67
C GLN A 109 0.56 32.67 22.22
N ASP A 110 1.51 31.99 21.54
CA ASP A 110 1.26 31.36 20.26
C ASP A 110 0.61 29.99 20.51
N THR A 111 -0.64 29.84 20.06
CA THR A 111 -1.38 28.58 20.17
C THR A 111 -1.51 27.95 18.78
N SER A 112 -1.02 26.71 18.64
CA SER A 112 -1.22 25.93 17.41
C SER A 112 -2.68 25.50 17.32
N ILE A 113 -3.36 25.88 16.24
CA ILE A 113 -4.78 25.55 15.97
C ILE A 113 -4.95 24.51 14.86
N GLY A 114 -3.88 24.15 14.16
CA GLY A 114 -3.94 23.16 13.08
C GLY A 114 -2.67 23.09 12.27
N TYR A 115 -2.74 22.26 11.21
CA TYR A 115 -1.65 22.03 10.28
C TYR A 115 -2.04 22.44 8.87
N LYS A 116 -1.14 23.11 8.18
CA LYS A 116 -1.24 23.38 6.76
C LYS A 116 -0.65 22.19 5.99
N PHE A 117 -1.33 21.76 4.93
CA PHE A 117 -0.83 20.67 4.09
C PHE A 117 0.59 20.96 3.57
N PRO A 118 1.45 19.91 3.46
CA PRO A 118 2.78 20.05 2.89
C PRO A 118 2.71 20.51 1.44
N LYS A 119 3.80 21.09 0.95
CA LYS A 119 3.90 21.59 -0.42
C LYS A 119 3.86 20.44 -1.43
N ARG A 120 3.31 20.72 -2.62
CA ARG A 120 3.29 19.80 -3.74
C ARG A 120 4.54 19.97 -4.58
N PHE A 121 5.13 18.85 -5.00
CA PHE A 121 6.27 18.79 -5.87
C PHE A 121 5.83 18.53 -7.31
N HIS A 122 6.43 19.25 -8.26
CA HIS A 122 6.32 19.01 -9.68
C HIS A 122 7.61 18.34 -10.16
N LEU A 123 7.51 17.05 -10.48
CA LEU A 123 8.64 16.24 -10.91
C LEU A 123 8.69 16.19 -12.44
N LYS A 124 9.84 16.49 -13.01
CA LYS A 124 10.11 16.40 -14.45
C LYS A 124 11.38 15.63 -14.69
N ILE A 125 11.34 14.69 -15.62
CA ILE A 125 12.49 13.94 -16.05
C ILE A 125 13.05 14.63 -17.30
N LEU A 126 14.25 15.19 -17.18
CA LEU A 126 14.91 15.93 -18.24
C LEU A 126 16.01 15.08 -18.86
N TYR A 127 16.20 15.22 -20.15
CA TYR A 127 17.35 14.72 -20.90
C TYR A 127 17.84 15.85 -21.80
N ASP A 128 19.12 16.19 -21.69
CA ASP A 128 19.77 17.29 -22.46
C ASP A 128 18.98 18.61 -22.32
N GLU A 129 18.66 18.99 -21.07
CA GLU A 129 17.91 20.21 -20.66
C GLU A 129 16.45 20.27 -21.19
N ARG A 130 15.98 19.23 -21.86
CA ARG A 130 14.62 19.14 -22.38
C ARG A 130 13.83 18.04 -21.67
N GLU A 131 12.54 18.21 -21.59
CA GLU A 131 11.65 17.18 -21.06
C GLU A 131 11.71 15.92 -21.93
N ASN A 132 12.02 14.77 -21.29
CA ASN A 132 12.15 13.50 -22.00
C ASN A 132 10.76 12.96 -22.36
N PHE A 133 10.43 12.95 -23.66
CA PHE A 133 9.14 12.46 -24.15
C PHE A 133 8.93 10.95 -23.95
N ASN A 134 9.99 10.17 -23.74
CA ASN A 134 9.90 8.74 -23.48
C ASN A 134 9.67 8.43 -22.00
N ALA A 135 9.81 9.41 -21.13
CA ALA A 135 9.56 9.27 -19.72
C ALA A 135 8.08 9.52 -19.43
N PRO A 136 7.47 8.77 -18.49
CA PRO A 136 6.09 9.02 -18.09
C PRO A 136 5.97 10.41 -17.47
N LYS A 137 4.93 11.14 -17.83
CA LYS A 137 4.59 12.39 -17.16
C LYS A 137 4.10 12.07 -15.74
N ILE A 138 4.51 12.90 -14.80
CA ILE A 138 4.20 12.77 -13.38
C ILE A 138 3.29 13.92 -12.97
N LEU A 139 2.16 13.59 -12.37
CA LEU A 139 1.25 14.58 -11.77
C LEU A 139 1.92 15.25 -10.57
N PRO A 140 1.40 16.39 -10.08
CA PRO A 140 1.85 16.96 -8.82
C PRO A 140 1.81 15.91 -7.70
N CYS A 141 2.91 15.78 -6.96
CA CYS A 141 3.11 14.77 -5.93
C CYS A 141 3.28 15.39 -4.55
N TYR A 142 2.97 14.62 -3.53
CA TYR A 142 3.44 14.86 -2.17
C TYR A 142 4.64 13.98 -1.86
N LEU A 143 5.61 14.55 -1.16
CA LEU A 143 6.73 13.80 -0.61
C LEU A 143 6.21 12.97 0.58
N ARG A 144 6.42 11.65 0.54
CA ARG A 144 5.91 10.69 1.53
C ARG A 144 6.99 10.23 2.49
N ASP A 145 8.21 10.08 1.99
CA ASP A 145 9.32 9.60 2.79
C ASP A 145 10.65 10.17 2.31
N VAL A 146 11.54 10.40 3.25
CA VAL A 146 12.94 10.82 3.04
C VAL A 146 13.82 9.95 3.92
N THR A 147 14.43 8.95 3.33
CA THR A 147 15.41 8.09 4.01
C THR A 147 16.81 8.52 3.64
N THR A 148 17.69 8.68 4.63
CA THR A 148 19.11 9.00 4.43
C THR A 148 19.98 8.00 5.16
N THR A 149 20.99 7.46 4.46
CA THR A 149 21.99 6.54 5.02
C THR A 149 23.36 7.15 4.84
N PHE A 150 24.10 7.27 5.93
CA PHE A 150 25.45 7.82 5.93
C PHE A 150 26.46 6.69 5.90
N ASN A 151 27.46 6.80 5.00
CA ASN A 151 28.54 5.82 4.80
C ASN A 151 28.03 4.37 4.62
N PRO A 152 27.12 4.10 3.66
CA PRO A 152 26.55 2.77 3.48
C PRO A 152 27.57 1.70 3.07
N SER A 153 28.62 2.08 2.35
CA SER A 153 29.62 1.13 1.84
C SER A 153 30.81 0.92 2.79
N ASN A 154 31.15 1.93 3.58
CA ASN A 154 32.28 1.90 4.49
C ASN A 154 32.12 2.94 5.60
N GLN A 155 32.95 2.83 6.66
CA GLN A 155 32.94 3.80 7.76
C GLN A 155 33.99 4.91 7.58
N SER A 156 34.34 5.25 6.32
CA SER A 156 35.32 6.31 6.06
C SER A 156 34.72 7.69 6.32
N MET A 157 35.47 8.50 7.04
CA MET A 157 35.15 9.90 7.28
C MET A 157 36.32 10.76 6.83
N HIS A 158 36.03 11.96 6.36
CA HIS A 158 37.06 12.97 6.12
C HIS A 158 37.68 13.44 7.45
N ALA A 159 38.85 14.03 7.37
CA ALA A 159 39.61 14.49 8.56
C ALA A 159 38.80 15.42 9.49
N ASN A 160 37.78 16.09 8.96
CA ASN A 160 36.87 16.98 9.71
C ASN A 160 35.65 16.24 10.32
N GLY A 161 35.58 14.90 10.24
CA GLY A 161 34.43 14.13 10.71
C GLY A 161 33.22 14.14 9.75
N GLU A 162 33.39 14.62 8.53
CA GLU A 162 32.36 14.66 7.51
C GLU A 162 32.21 13.29 6.85
N PHE A 163 30.97 12.92 6.47
CA PHE A 163 30.70 11.64 5.81
C PHE A 163 31.20 11.63 4.37
N GLY A 164 31.92 10.59 3.98
CA GLY A 164 32.45 10.44 2.64
C GLY A 164 31.41 9.97 1.62
N GLU A 165 30.31 9.38 2.08
CA GLU A 165 29.26 8.84 1.23
C GLU A 165 27.90 9.04 1.89
N ILE A 166 26.92 9.52 1.14
CA ILE A 166 25.56 9.76 1.64
C ILE A 166 24.57 9.26 0.59
N ASP A 167 23.75 8.29 0.96
CA ASP A 167 22.64 7.83 0.14
C ASP A 167 21.35 8.48 0.61
N MET A 168 20.55 9.00 -0.32
CA MET A 168 19.24 9.58 -0.06
C MET A 168 18.20 8.91 -0.94
N SER A 169 17.13 8.43 -0.34
CA SER A 169 15.95 7.91 -1.02
C SER A 169 14.76 8.82 -0.76
N LEU A 170 14.06 9.19 -1.83
CA LEU A 170 12.86 10.01 -1.80
C LEU A 170 11.69 9.23 -2.37
N ALA A 171 10.59 9.15 -1.64
CA ALA A 171 9.36 8.54 -2.10
C ALA A 171 8.26 9.59 -2.27
N PHE A 172 7.66 9.64 -3.46
CA PHE A 172 6.60 10.56 -3.82
C PHE A 172 5.33 9.81 -4.17
N THR A 173 4.17 10.38 -3.83
CA THR A 173 2.86 9.84 -4.19
C THR A 173 2.07 10.92 -4.93
N GLU A 174 1.44 10.58 -6.05
CA GLU A 174 0.61 11.51 -6.79
C GLU A 174 -0.62 11.96 -6.00
N THR A 175 -1.10 13.17 -6.30
CA THR A 175 -2.24 13.77 -5.59
C THR A 175 -3.58 13.19 -5.99
N ARG A 176 -3.69 12.55 -7.17
CA ARG A 176 -4.90 11.90 -7.67
C ARG A 176 -4.57 10.66 -8.49
N THR A 177 -5.53 9.79 -8.61
CA THR A 177 -5.46 8.63 -9.52
C THR A 177 -5.62 9.08 -10.98
N LEU A 178 -5.02 8.32 -11.89
CA LEU A 178 -5.20 8.50 -13.34
C LEU A 178 -6.42 7.74 -13.83
N ALA A 179 -7.13 8.34 -14.78
CA ALA A 179 -8.16 7.71 -15.58
C ALA A 179 -7.62 7.37 -16.98
N LYS A 180 -8.33 6.53 -17.73
CA LYS A 180 -7.97 6.17 -19.11
C LYS A 180 -7.78 7.38 -20.02
N ASN A 181 -8.62 8.42 -19.86
CA ASN A 181 -8.54 9.63 -20.68
C ASN A 181 -7.25 10.43 -20.40
N ASP A 182 -6.77 10.44 -19.16
CA ASP A 182 -5.48 11.08 -18.83
C ASP A 182 -4.32 10.44 -19.61
N LEU A 183 -4.33 9.10 -19.76
CA LEU A 183 -3.30 8.37 -20.50
C LEU A 183 -3.37 8.61 -22.01
N VAL A 184 -4.57 8.63 -22.58
CA VAL A 184 -4.76 8.76 -24.05
C VAL A 184 -4.53 10.19 -24.50
N GLU A 185 -5.05 11.18 -23.77
CA GLU A 185 -5.00 12.60 -24.15
C GLU A 185 -3.81 13.34 -23.52
N GLY A 186 -3.40 12.95 -22.32
CA GLY A 186 -2.37 13.62 -21.53
C GLY A 186 -0.96 13.08 -21.73
N GLY A 187 -0.79 11.85 -22.23
CA GLY A 187 0.50 11.22 -22.41
C GLY A 187 1.21 10.88 -21.06
N PHE A 188 0.44 10.52 -20.03
CA PHE A 188 0.94 10.12 -18.71
C PHE A 188 1.37 8.66 -18.66
#